data_8e542afa384d6f5fd225d0a4c0894181
#
_entry.id   8e542afa384d6f5fd225d0a4c0894181
#
_cell.length_a   1.000
_cell.length_b   1.000
_cell.length_c   1.000
_cell.angle_alpha   90.00
_cell.angle_beta   90.00
_cell.angle_gamma   90.00
#
_symmetry.space_group_name_H-M   'P 1'
#
loop_
_entity.id
_entity.type
_entity.pdbx_description
1 polymer ?
#
loop_
_entity_poly.entity_id
_entity_poly.type
_entity_poly.pdbx_seq_one_letter_code
_entity_poly.pdbx_strand_id
1 'polypeptide(L)'
;RRQLAAAARRLEEHFGAPQDVEWTIDAAGGLAVVQSRPVTAPLVVPPEAAQGPLVRWSNANINENFPGPVSPLLYSIARAGYASYFRNLAYAFGFSRARIDAMREPLSHVIGAHGARLYYNLTSIHTILRTAPFGDALVRAFNRFVGTEDEAGESAYAASRLREGLEVARIAATTAWRYRTLGRGVAAFEARADDFAARSHPARLAALDQPSLRALLAEFMEIRCRRWVDASLADAAAMVWYAVLHRLVQRTYGEDAGA
;
A
#
# COMPACT_ATOMS: atom_id res chain seq x y z
N ARG A 1 -23.11 5.42 17.08
CA ARG A 1 -22.32 6.61 16.71
C ARG A 1 -22.41 7.74 17.75
N ARG A 2 -23.63 8.15 18.21
CA ARG A 2 -23.77 9.24 19.21
C ARG A 2 -23.10 8.93 20.54
N GLN A 3 -23.20 7.70 21.04
CA GLN A 3 -22.56 7.28 22.30
C GLN A 3 -21.03 7.32 22.20
N LEU A 4 -20.45 6.86 21.07
CA LEU A 4 -19.00 6.92 20.83
C LEU A 4 -18.50 8.35 20.77
N ALA A 5 -19.18 9.24 20.05
CA ALA A 5 -18.81 10.66 19.99
C ALA A 5 -18.89 11.34 21.37
N ALA A 6 -19.88 11.00 22.19
CA ALA A 6 -19.98 11.49 23.56
C ALA A 6 -18.85 10.98 24.46
N ALA A 7 -18.50 9.69 24.33
CA ALA A 7 -17.38 9.08 25.07
C ALA A 7 -16.04 9.73 24.68
N ALA A 8 -15.79 9.90 23.38
CA ALA A 8 -14.56 10.54 22.88
C ALA A 8 -14.41 11.98 23.38
N ARG A 9 -15.48 12.79 23.35
CA ARG A 9 -15.44 14.16 23.90
C ARG A 9 -15.14 14.18 25.38
N ARG A 10 -15.75 13.31 26.16
CA ARG A 10 -15.47 13.22 27.61
C ARG A 10 -14.02 12.85 27.91
N LEU A 11 -13.42 11.97 27.09
CA LEU A 11 -12.00 11.63 27.22
C LEU A 11 -11.11 12.83 26.85
N GLU A 12 -11.42 13.52 25.76
CA GLU A 12 -10.71 14.73 25.36
C GLU A 12 -10.78 15.82 26.45
N GLU A 13 -11.95 16.05 27.02
CA GLU A 13 -12.14 16.99 28.13
C GLU A 13 -11.35 16.55 29.38
N HIS A 14 -11.37 15.25 29.70
CA HIS A 14 -10.69 14.70 30.87
C HIS A 14 -9.16 14.81 30.77
N PHE A 15 -8.60 14.49 29.60
CA PHE A 15 -7.15 14.51 29.38
C PHE A 15 -6.63 15.87 28.88
N GLY A 16 -7.50 16.82 28.56
CA GLY A 16 -7.14 18.14 28.07
C GLY A 16 -6.45 18.16 26.70
N ALA A 17 -6.55 17.09 25.92
CA ALA A 17 -5.93 16.95 24.59
C ALA A 17 -6.74 15.96 23.73
N PRO A 18 -6.74 16.11 22.40
CA PRO A 18 -7.36 15.14 21.48
C PRO A 18 -6.88 13.72 21.75
N GLN A 19 -7.81 12.77 21.75
CA GLN A 19 -7.56 11.37 22.06
C GLN A 19 -7.82 10.48 20.84
N ASP A 20 -6.90 9.55 20.60
CA ASP A 20 -7.11 8.39 19.76
C ASP A 20 -7.72 7.28 20.63
N VAL A 21 -8.92 6.80 20.25
CA VAL A 21 -9.75 5.96 21.10
C VAL A 21 -10.05 4.64 20.42
N GLU A 22 -9.65 3.53 21.05
CA GLU A 22 -10.08 2.19 20.65
C GLU A 22 -11.29 1.79 21.47
N TRP A 23 -12.27 1.17 20.82
CA TRP A 23 -13.55 0.84 21.44
C TRP A 23 -14.09 -0.49 20.91
N THR A 24 -14.99 -1.09 21.67
CA THR A 24 -15.74 -2.28 21.28
C THR A 24 -17.20 -2.13 21.68
N ILE A 25 -18.05 -2.96 21.07
CA ILE A 25 -19.46 -3.09 21.44
C ILE A 25 -19.67 -4.52 21.92
N ASP A 26 -20.22 -4.69 23.12
CA ASP A 26 -20.55 -6.00 23.65
C ASP A 26 -21.81 -6.59 22.99
N ALA A 27 -22.09 -7.85 23.27
CA ALA A 27 -23.25 -8.56 22.73
C ALA A 27 -24.61 -7.95 23.13
N ALA A 28 -24.66 -7.11 24.17
CA ALA A 28 -25.85 -6.38 24.64
C ALA A 28 -25.95 -4.97 24.02
N GLY A 29 -24.99 -4.57 23.15
CA GLY A 29 -24.92 -3.24 22.50
C GLY A 29 -24.28 -2.18 23.40
N GLY A 30 -23.62 -2.55 24.47
CA GLY A 30 -22.88 -1.67 25.37
C GLY A 30 -21.55 -1.24 24.76
N LEU A 31 -21.28 0.08 24.70
CA LEU A 31 -20.00 0.63 24.25
C LEU A 31 -18.98 0.55 25.37
N ALA A 32 -17.84 -0.08 25.12
CA ALA A 32 -16.67 -0.09 25.99
C ALA A 32 -15.48 0.55 25.30
N VAL A 33 -14.81 1.48 25.96
CA VAL A 33 -13.51 2.02 25.53
C VAL A 33 -12.43 1.09 26.07
N VAL A 34 -11.60 0.55 25.18
CA VAL A 34 -10.54 -0.39 25.52
C VAL A 34 -9.17 0.27 25.58
N GLN A 35 -8.99 1.39 24.86
CA GLN A 35 -7.78 2.20 24.91
C GLN A 35 -8.11 3.66 24.64
N SER A 36 -7.35 4.57 25.28
CA SER A 36 -7.31 5.99 24.96
C SER A 36 -5.87 6.46 25.08
N ARG A 37 -5.38 7.16 24.05
CA ARG A 37 -4.03 7.72 24.02
C ARG A 37 -4.05 9.11 23.41
N PRO A 38 -3.18 10.05 23.86
CA PRO A 38 -3.13 11.38 23.28
C PRO A 38 -2.77 11.30 21.79
N VAL A 39 -3.45 12.10 20.97
CA VAL A 39 -3.04 12.36 19.59
C VAL A 39 -1.79 13.22 19.63
N THR A 40 -0.62 12.61 19.44
CA THR A 40 0.68 13.28 19.49
C THR A 40 1.11 13.88 18.15
N ALA A 41 0.41 13.57 17.05
CA ALA A 41 0.63 14.21 15.77
C ALA A 41 0.08 15.63 15.83
N PRO A 42 0.90 16.70 15.71
CA PRO A 42 0.37 18.04 15.63
C PRO A 42 -0.55 18.12 14.40
N LEU A 43 -1.80 18.58 14.60
CA LEU A 43 -2.65 19.08 13.53
C LEU A 43 -1.98 20.35 12.98
N VAL A 44 -0.89 20.18 12.23
CA VAL A 44 -0.29 21.29 11.50
C VAL A 44 -1.22 21.58 10.35
N VAL A 45 -2.11 22.54 10.56
CA VAL A 45 -2.77 23.21 9.43
C VAL A 45 -1.64 23.92 8.69
N PRO A 46 -1.33 23.53 7.44
CA PRO A 46 -0.29 24.20 6.69
C PRO A 46 -0.63 25.68 6.59
N PRO A 47 0.32 26.62 6.75
CA PRO A 47 0.06 28.01 6.48
C PRO A 47 -0.46 28.14 5.04
N GLU A 48 -1.39 29.06 4.79
CA GLU A 48 -2.04 29.35 3.51
C GLU A 48 -1.09 29.62 2.32
N ALA A 49 0.20 29.59 2.55
CA ALA A 49 1.25 29.92 1.60
C ALA A 49 1.76 28.75 0.73
N ALA A 50 1.21 27.54 0.84
CA ALA A 50 1.61 26.45 -0.05
C ALA A 50 0.95 26.63 -1.44
N GLN A 51 1.59 27.42 -2.30
CA GLN A 51 1.16 27.70 -3.69
C GLN A 51 1.42 26.51 -4.63
N GLY A 52 1.18 25.29 -4.22
CA GLY A 52 1.37 24.10 -5.05
C GLY A 52 0.21 23.11 -4.92
N PRO A 53 0.11 22.13 -5.82
CA PRO A 53 -0.90 21.09 -5.71
C PRO A 53 -0.67 20.34 -4.38
N LEU A 54 -1.75 20.17 -3.63
CA LEU A 54 -1.72 19.43 -2.37
C LEU A 54 -1.31 17.96 -2.63
N VAL A 55 -0.27 17.52 -1.95
CA VAL A 55 0.15 16.12 -1.94
C VAL A 55 -0.32 15.48 -0.64
N ARG A 56 -1.10 14.40 -0.77
CA ARG A 56 -1.64 13.67 0.37
C ARG A 56 -0.72 12.52 0.76
N TRP A 57 -0.45 12.41 2.04
CA TRP A 57 0.43 11.41 2.62
C TRP A 57 -0.32 10.58 3.67
N SER A 58 -0.06 9.27 3.72
CA SER A 58 -0.56 8.38 4.76
C SER A 58 0.55 7.46 5.25
N ASN A 59 0.68 7.30 6.55
CA ASN A 59 1.57 6.30 7.16
C ASN A 59 0.82 5.02 7.55
N ALA A 60 -0.48 4.95 7.34
CA ALA A 60 -1.27 3.76 7.59
C ALA A 60 -0.71 2.58 6.78
N ASN A 61 -0.69 1.40 7.36
CA ASN A 61 -0.15 0.16 6.80
C ASN A 61 1.37 0.17 6.53
N ILE A 62 1.96 1.22 5.93
CA ILE A 62 3.42 1.29 5.74
C ILE A 62 4.17 1.31 7.07
N ASN A 63 3.53 1.84 8.12
CA ASN A 63 4.08 1.87 9.47
C ASN A 63 4.22 0.48 10.09
N GLU A 64 3.45 -0.51 9.64
CA GLU A 64 3.60 -1.92 10.06
C GLU A 64 4.93 -2.50 9.58
N ASN A 65 5.34 -2.15 8.36
CA ASN A 65 6.61 -2.60 7.79
C ASN A 65 7.81 -1.78 8.28
N PHE A 66 7.59 -0.50 8.62
CA PHE A 66 8.61 0.45 9.06
C PHE A 66 8.13 1.23 10.30
N PRO A 67 8.05 0.58 11.46
CA PRO A 67 7.44 1.19 12.67
C PRO A 67 8.31 2.28 13.29
N GLY A 68 9.61 2.30 12.99
CA GLY A 68 10.58 3.24 13.53
C GLY A 68 11.12 4.24 12.50
N PRO A 69 11.99 5.16 12.94
CA PRO A 69 12.73 6.03 12.04
C PRO A 69 13.61 5.21 11.07
N VAL A 70 13.67 5.67 9.82
CA VAL A 70 14.47 5.02 8.78
C VAL A 70 15.72 5.84 8.46
N SER A 71 16.82 5.15 8.18
CA SER A 71 18.04 5.80 7.69
C SER A 71 17.86 6.24 6.22
N PRO A 72 18.66 7.22 5.73
CA PRO A 72 18.64 7.61 4.32
C PRO A 72 18.91 6.44 3.37
N LEU A 73 19.78 5.50 3.75
CA LEU A 73 20.06 4.29 2.96
C LEU A 73 18.82 3.39 2.89
N LEU A 74 18.19 3.11 4.03
CA LEU A 74 16.97 2.28 4.06
C LEU A 74 15.84 2.94 3.27
N TYR A 75 15.67 4.27 3.38
CA TYR A 75 14.72 5.01 2.56
C TYR A 75 14.98 4.85 1.05
N SER A 76 16.24 4.95 0.62
CA SER A 76 16.61 4.79 -0.80
C SER A 76 16.25 3.40 -1.32
N ILE A 77 16.51 2.36 -0.53
CA ILE A 77 16.16 0.96 -0.84
C ILE A 77 14.63 0.80 -0.88
N ALA A 78 13.93 1.28 0.13
CA ALA A 78 12.47 1.21 0.20
C ALA A 78 11.83 1.92 -1.00
N ARG A 79 12.26 3.15 -1.32
CA ARG A 79 11.76 3.91 -2.48
C ARG A 79 11.89 3.14 -3.79
N ALA A 80 13.07 2.58 -4.06
CA ALA A 80 13.28 1.76 -5.26
C ALA A 80 12.40 0.50 -5.26
N GLY A 81 12.25 -0.13 -4.11
CA GLY A 81 11.40 -1.31 -3.93
C GLY A 81 9.93 -1.04 -4.18
N TYR A 82 9.36 0.01 -3.60
CA TYR A 82 7.95 0.38 -3.79
C TYR A 82 7.66 0.84 -5.22
N ALA A 83 8.53 1.66 -5.82
CA ALA A 83 8.42 2.03 -7.23
C ALA A 83 8.41 0.80 -8.14
N SER A 84 9.26 -0.17 -7.84
CA SER A 84 9.34 -1.43 -8.58
C SER A 84 8.13 -2.33 -8.36
N TYR A 85 7.53 -2.33 -7.16
CA TYR A 85 6.31 -3.07 -6.85
C TYR A 85 5.17 -2.66 -7.79
N PHE A 86 4.83 -1.38 -7.86
CA PHE A 86 3.76 -0.88 -8.74
C PHE A 86 4.08 -1.11 -10.21
N ARG A 87 5.34 -0.92 -10.63
CA ARG A 87 5.78 -1.21 -11.98
C ARG A 87 5.64 -2.70 -12.34
N ASN A 88 6.08 -3.58 -11.46
CA ASN A 88 5.98 -5.03 -11.65
C ASN A 88 4.52 -5.48 -11.72
N LEU A 89 3.65 -4.89 -10.89
CA LEU A 89 2.22 -5.14 -10.91
C LEU A 89 1.60 -4.70 -12.24
N ALA A 90 1.97 -3.53 -12.77
CA ALA A 90 1.53 -3.07 -14.08
C ALA A 90 1.98 -4.03 -15.21
N TYR A 91 3.21 -4.53 -15.16
CA TYR A 91 3.67 -5.59 -16.08
C TYR A 91 2.89 -6.89 -15.92
N ALA A 92 2.60 -7.29 -14.68
CA ALA A 92 1.84 -8.50 -14.39
C ALA A 92 0.44 -8.44 -14.99
N PHE A 93 -0.20 -7.27 -14.99
CA PHE A 93 -1.49 -7.03 -15.64
C PHE A 93 -1.40 -6.77 -17.15
N GLY A 94 -0.21 -6.86 -17.75
CA GLY A 94 -0.03 -6.74 -19.20
C GLY A 94 -0.04 -5.30 -19.72
N PHE A 95 0.22 -4.29 -18.89
CA PHE A 95 0.36 -2.91 -19.38
C PHE A 95 1.55 -2.80 -20.31
N SER A 96 1.42 -1.99 -21.36
CA SER A 96 2.50 -1.76 -22.31
C SER A 96 3.66 -0.99 -21.67
N ARG A 97 4.87 -1.24 -22.17
CA ARG A 97 6.07 -0.54 -21.70
C ARG A 97 5.92 0.99 -21.83
N ALA A 98 5.39 1.47 -22.95
CA ALA A 98 5.15 2.90 -23.17
C ALA A 98 4.23 3.52 -22.10
N ARG A 99 3.19 2.78 -21.67
CA ARG A 99 2.28 3.24 -20.61
C ARG A 99 2.97 3.27 -19.26
N ILE A 100 3.79 2.26 -18.96
CA ILE A 100 4.56 2.22 -17.71
C ILE A 100 5.59 3.34 -17.65
N ASP A 101 6.24 3.63 -18.79
CA ASP A 101 7.18 4.74 -18.90
C ASP A 101 6.51 6.11 -18.74
N ALA A 102 5.26 6.25 -19.19
CA ALA A 102 4.46 7.47 -18.98
C ALA A 102 4.12 7.71 -17.49
N MET A 103 4.11 6.66 -16.66
CA MET A 103 3.91 6.74 -15.22
C MET A 103 5.21 6.91 -14.42
N ARG A 104 6.35 7.13 -15.08
CA ARG A 104 7.67 7.17 -14.41
C ARG A 104 7.71 8.18 -13.27
N GLU A 105 7.15 9.36 -13.47
CA GLU A 105 7.15 10.41 -12.45
C GLU A 105 6.36 9.99 -11.20
N PRO A 106 5.05 9.68 -11.25
CA PRO A 106 4.34 9.21 -10.06
C PRO A 106 4.92 7.92 -9.46
N LEU A 107 5.44 6.99 -10.27
CA LEU A 107 6.13 5.78 -9.78
C LEU A 107 7.38 6.10 -8.96
N SER A 108 8.08 7.19 -9.25
CA SER A 108 9.27 7.60 -8.49
C SER A 108 8.94 8.23 -7.13
N HIS A 109 7.67 8.58 -6.90
CA HIS A 109 7.19 9.30 -5.72
C HIS A 109 6.10 8.56 -4.93
N VAL A 110 6.02 7.23 -5.05
CA VAL A 110 4.98 6.42 -4.35
C VAL A 110 5.13 6.41 -2.84
N ILE A 111 6.34 6.64 -2.34
CA ILE A 111 6.60 6.85 -0.91
C ILE A 111 7.49 8.07 -0.68
N GLY A 112 7.36 8.68 0.49
CA GLY A 112 8.22 9.75 0.97
C GLY A 112 8.63 9.54 2.40
N ALA A 113 9.61 10.33 2.88
CA ALA A 113 10.07 10.33 4.26
C ALA A 113 9.83 11.71 4.88
N HIS A 114 9.09 11.76 5.98
CA HIS A 114 8.81 12.96 6.75
C HIS A 114 9.17 12.68 8.21
N GLY A 115 10.03 13.50 8.82
CA GLY A 115 10.53 13.26 10.17
C GLY A 115 11.19 11.88 10.35
N ALA A 116 11.94 11.42 9.34
CA ALA A 116 12.54 10.09 9.25
C ALA A 116 11.55 8.90 9.27
N ARG A 117 10.25 9.12 9.07
CA ARG A 117 9.24 8.07 8.94
C ARG A 117 8.73 7.97 7.52
N LEU A 118 8.34 6.77 7.11
CA LEU A 118 7.83 6.52 5.76
C LEU A 118 6.33 6.81 5.67
N TYR A 119 5.93 7.33 4.52
CA TYR A 119 4.54 7.61 4.16
C TYR A 119 4.28 7.19 2.71
N TYR A 120 3.09 6.67 2.45
CA TYR A 120 2.56 6.56 1.09
C TYR A 120 2.20 7.93 0.56
N ASN A 121 2.60 8.23 -0.67
CA ASN A 121 2.09 9.35 -1.44
C ASN A 121 0.79 8.93 -2.13
N LEU A 122 -0.34 9.18 -1.48
CA LEU A 122 -1.66 8.82 -2.00
C LEU A 122 -1.93 9.48 -3.35
N THR A 123 -1.52 10.74 -3.53
CA THR A 123 -1.68 11.47 -4.80
C THR A 123 -1.00 10.75 -5.96
N SER A 124 0.25 10.33 -5.79
CA SER A 124 0.99 9.58 -6.82
C SER A 124 0.38 8.21 -7.06
N ILE A 125 0.01 7.48 -6.01
CA ILE A 125 -0.59 6.14 -6.13
C ILE A 125 -1.95 6.23 -6.82
N HIS A 126 -2.81 7.18 -6.47
CA HIS A 126 -4.08 7.40 -7.15
C HIS A 126 -3.89 7.74 -8.62
N THR A 127 -2.90 8.58 -8.96
CA THR A 127 -2.54 8.89 -10.35
C THR A 127 -2.20 7.62 -11.11
N ILE A 128 -1.37 6.73 -10.55
CA ILE A 128 -1.01 5.45 -11.15
C ILE A 128 -2.24 4.56 -11.34
N LEU A 129 -3.06 4.38 -10.31
CA LEU A 129 -4.23 3.51 -10.34
C LEU A 129 -5.26 4.00 -11.36
N ARG A 130 -5.48 5.33 -11.47
CA ARG A 130 -6.41 5.94 -12.42
C ARG A 130 -5.99 5.82 -13.88
N THR A 131 -4.77 5.41 -14.18
CA THR A 131 -4.37 5.10 -15.56
C THR A 131 -4.92 3.76 -16.05
N ALA A 132 -5.42 2.90 -15.16
CA ALA A 132 -6.03 1.63 -15.50
C ALA A 132 -7.52 1.79 -15.85
N PRO A 133 -8.10 0.89 -16.67
CA PRO A 133 -9.54 0.74 -16.75
C PRO A 133 -10.11 0.57 -15.34
N PHE A 134 -11.29 1.13 -15.03
CA PHE A 134 -11.90 1.10 -13.69
C PHE A 134 -10.97 1.65 -12.57
N GLY A 135 -10.09 2.59 -12.90
CA GLY A 135 -9.11 3.17 -11.98
C GLY A 135 -9.69 3.67 -10.66
N ASP A 136 -10.88 4.28 -10.68
CA ASP A 136 -11.56 4.75 -9.46
C ASP A 136 -11.97 3.59 -8.53
N ALA A 137 -12.32 2.42 -9.08
CA ALA A 137 -12.57 1.24 -8.27
C ALA A 137 -11.28 0.72 -7.61
N LEU A 138 -10.15 0.81 -8.31
CA LEU A 138 -8.83 0.47 -7.76
C LEU A 138 -8.42 1.46 -6.66
N VAL A 139 -8.65 2.75 -6.86
CA VAL A 139 -8.41 3.78 -5.84
C VAL A 139 -9.23 3.50 -4.58
N ARG A 140 -10.52 3.23 -4.71
CA ARG A 140 -11.37 2.88 -3.54
C ARG A 140 -10.90 1.62 -2.84
N ALA A 141 -10.47 0.59 -3.60
CA ALA A 141 -9.93 -0.64 -3.01
C ALA A 141 -8.62 -0.38 -2.25
N PHE A 142 -7.74 0.43 -2.82
CA PHE A 142 -6.48 0.82 -2.19
C PHE A 142 -6.73 1.66 -0.94
N ASN A 143 -7.62 2.66 -1.00
CA ASN A 143 -7.96 3.51 0.15
C ASN A 143 -8.52 2.68 1.32
N ARG A 144 -9.37 1.70 1.03
CA ARG A 144 -9.86 0.76 2.05
C ARG A 144 -8.73 -0.06 2.67
N PHE A 145 -7.79 -0.52 1.84
CA PHE A 145 -6.63 -1.27 2.31
C PHE A 145 -5.71 -0.43 3.23
N VAL A 146 -5.51 0.84 2.93
CA VAL A 146 -4.70 1.74 3.77
C VAL A 146 -5.51 2.47 4.85
N GLY A 147 -6.81 2.16 5.00
CA GLY A 147 -7.66 2.74 6.04
C GLY A 147 -7.91 4.25 5.87
N THR A 148 -7.97 4.75 4.64
CA THR A 148 -8.25 6.15 4.35
C THR A 148 -9.61 6.33 3.66
N GLU A 149 -10.38 7.34 4.07
CA GLU A 149 -11.58 7.79 3.38
C GLU A 149 -11.21 8.98 2.48
N ASP A 150 -10.66 8.72 1.32
CA ASP A 150 -10.32 9.79 0.37
C ASP A 150 -11.35 9.88 -0.75
N GLU A 151 -11.73 11.10 -1.12
CA GLU A 151 -12.67 11.34 -2.19
C GLU A 151 -12.07 10.97 -3.54
N ALA A 152 -12.88 10.31 -4.38
CA ALA A 152 -12.51 9.97 -5.73
C ALA A 152 -12.31 11.26 -6.55
N GLY A 153 -11.12 11.48 -7.08
CA GLY A 153 -10.90 12.45 -8.15
C GLY A 153 -11.36 11.87 -9.49
N GLU A 154 -11.35 12.68 -10.52
CA GLU A 154 -11.73 12.25 -11.86
C GLU A 154 -10.77 11.22 -12.44
N SER A 155 -11.31 10.21 -13.14
CA SER A 155 -10.53 9.19 -13.83
C SER A 155 -9.71 9.83 -14.96
N ALA A 156 -8.41 9.58 -14.99
CA ALA A 156 -7.53 10.00 -16.08
C ALA A 156 -7.61 9.07 -17.30
N TYR A 157 -8.45 8.03 -17.23
CA TYR A 157 -8.58 7.05 -18.30
C TYR A 157 -9.59 7.55 -19.35
N ALA A 158 -9.06 8.07 -20.46
CA ALA A 158 -9.83 8.50 -21.61
C ALA A 158 -9.61 7.52 -22.78
N ALA A 159 -10.51 6.58 -22.97
CA ALA A 159 -10.53 5.70 -24.13
C ALA A 159 -11.95 5.52 -24.64
N SER A 160 -12.07 5.20 -25.96
CA SER A 160 -13.38 4.78 -26.48
C SER A 160 -13.82 3.48 -25.83
N ARG A 161 -15.13 3.27 -25.65
CA ARG A 161 -15.69 2.05 -25.01
C ARG A 161 -15.17 0.75 -25.63
N LEU A 162 -14.91 0.76 -26.95
CA LEU A 162 -14.34 -0.41 -27.63
C LEU A 162 -12.90 -0.69 -27.22
N ARG A 163 -12.07 0.34 -27.15
CA ARG A 163 -10.66 0.22 -26.69
C ARG A 163 -10.59 -0.19 -25.23
N GLU A 164 -11.45 0.37 -24.40
CA GLU A 164 -11.56 -0.02 -22.99
C GLU A 164 -11.93 -1.50 -22.85
N GLY A 165 -12.93 -1.98 -23.58
CA GLY A 165 -13.32 -3.39 -23.57
C GLY A 165 -12.21 -4.34 -24.01
N LEU A 166 -11.46 -3.97 -25.06
CA LEU A 166 -10.31 -4.76 -25.52
C LEU A 166 -9.17 -4.77 -24.49
N GLU A 167 -8.92 -3.65 -23.82
CA GLU A 167 -7.90 -3.58 -22.79
C GLU A 167 -8.29 -4.38 -21.55
N VAL A 168 -9.53 -4.29 -21.11
CA VAL A 168 -10.06 -5.10 -20.00
C VAL A 168 -9.96 -6.60 -20.33
N ALA A 169 -10.34 -7.02 -21.55
CA ALA A 169 -10.22 -8.41 -21.99
C ALA A 169 -8.76 -8.87 -21.98
N ARG A 170 -7.83 -8.03 -22.44
CA ARG A 170 -6.40 -8.33 -22.42
C ARG A 170 -5.86 -8.46 -21.00
N ILE A 171 -6.22 -7.52 -20.10
CA ILE A 171 -5.83 -7.58 -18.69
C ILE A 171 -6.36 -8.86 -18.05
N ALA A 172 -7.65 -9.19 -18.27
CA ALA A 172 -8.26 -10.40 -17.73
C ALA A 172 -7.55 -11.67 -18.23
N ALA A 173 -7.29 -11.78 -19.54
CA ALA A 173 -6.59 -12.91 -20.12
C ALA A 173 -5.15 -13.05 -19.58
N THR A 174 -4.41 -11.94 -19.52
CA THR A 174 -3.03 -11.93 -18.98
C THR A 174 -3.01 -12.32 -17.51
N THR A 175 -3.94 -11.78 -16.73
CA THR A 175 -4.07 -12.09 -15.31
C THR A 175 -4.43 -13.56 -15.09
N ALA A 176 -5.43 -14.09 -15.81
CA ALA A 176 -5.81 -15.49 -15.73
C ALA A 176 -4.65 -16.44 -16.08
N TRP A 177 -3.90 -16.12 -17.14
CA TRP A 177 -2.71 -16.88 -17.52
C TRP A 177 -1.65 -16.88 -16.40
N ARG A 178 -1.34 -15.72 -15.84
CA ARG A 178 -0.36 -15.60 -14.76
C ARG A 178 -0.79 -16.30 -13.48
N TYR A 179 -2.08 -16.27 -13.14
CA TYR A 179 -2.60 -17.00 -11.98
C TYR A 179 -2.45 -18.51 -12.10
N ARG A 180 -2.52 -19.07 -13.31
CA ARG A 180 -2.26 -20.52 -13.52
C ARG A 180 -0.84 -20.93 -13.15
N THR A 181 0.12 -20.03 -13.27
CA THR A 181 1.55 -20.28 -13.01
C THR A 181 2.03 -19.66 -11.70
N LEU A 182 1.18 -18.90 -11.00
CA LEU A 182 1.54 -18.10 -9.83
C LEU A 182 2.17 -18.96 -8.72
N GLY A 183 1.58 -20.10 -8.38
CA GLY A 183 2.11 -20.96 -7.33
C GLY A 183 3.55 -21.43 -7.58
N ARG A 184 3.91 -21.73 -8.84
CA ARG A 184 5.30 -22.07 -9.22
C ARG A 184 6.21 -20.86 -9.15
N GLY A 185 5.71 -19.69 -9.56
CA GLY A 185 6.46 -18.43 -9.48
C GLY A 185 6.76 -18.02 -8.04
N VAL A 186 5.77 -18.14 -7.15
CA VAL A 186 5.91 -17.85 -5.72
C VAL A 186 6.92 -18.82 -5.09
N ALA A 187 6.80 -20.13 -5.30
CA ALA A 187 7.75 -21.11 -4.76
C ALA A 187 9.20 -20.88 -5.23
N ALA A 188 9.37 -20.50 -6.51
CA ALA A 188 10.70 -20.17 -7.03
C ALA A 188 11.25 -18.83 -6.44
N PHE A 189 10.36 -17.89 -6.13
CA PHE A 189 10.73 -16.67 -5.44
C PHE A 189 11.12 -16.94 -3.97
N GLU A 190 10.31 -17.72 -3.24
CA GLU A 190 10.59 -18.12 -1.85
C GLU A 190 11.95 -18.83 -1.73
N ALA A 191 12.21 -19.84 -2.57
CA ALA A 191 13.49 -20.54 -2.58
C ALA A 191 14.68 -19.60 -2.80
N ARG A 192 14.52 -18.58 -3.66
CA ARG A 192 15.56 -17.55 -3.89
C ARG A 192 15.72 -16.61 -2.70
N ALA A 193 14.61 -16.20 -2.07
CA ALA A 193 14.64 -15.35 -0.89
C ALA A 193 15.30 -16.08 0.30
N ASP A 194 14.99 -17.35 0.49
CA ASP A 194 15.58 -18.19 1.55
C ASP A 194 17.07 -18.40 1.34
N ASP A 195 17.51 -18.71 0.10
CA ASP A 195 18.93 -18.82 -0.24
C ASP A 195 19.67 -17.51 0.04
N PHE A 196 19.08 -16.38 -0.39
CA PHE A 196 19.65 -15.05 -0.12
C PHE A 196 19.72 -14.79 1.39
N ALA A 197 18.65 -15.04 2.15
CA ALA A 197 18.60 -14.86 3.59
C ALA A 197 19.65 -15.70 4.32
N ALA A 198 19.82 -16.97 3.93
CA ALA A 198 20.84 -17.85 4.50
C ALA A 198 22.27 -17.35 4.29
N ARG A 199 22.54 -16.72 3.14
CA ARG A 199 23.84 -16.12 2.82
C ARG A 199 24.04 -14.74 3.46
N SER A 200 22.96 -14.05 3.81
CA SER A 200 22.95 -12.66 4.31
C SER A 200 22.75 -12.57 5.82
N HIS A 201 23.07 -13.64 6.58
CA HIS A 201 22.97 -13.60 8.03
C HIS A 201 23.90 -12.53 8.63
N PRO A 202 23.48 -11.74 9.65
CA PRO A 202 24.25 -10.63 10.22
C PRO A 202 25.70 -10.96 10.56
N ALA A 203 25.95 -12.14 11.12
CA ALA A 203 27.31 -12.59 11.46
C ALA A 203 28.20 -12.77 10.21
N ARG A 204 27.63 -13.16 9.08
CA ARG A 204 28.37 -13.26 7.81
C ARG A 204 28.61 -11.89 7.20
N LEU A 205 27.60 -11.00 7.25
CA LEU A 205 27.72 -9.65 6.74
C LEU A 205 28.86 -8.87 7.43
N ALA A 206 29.00 -9.04 8.74
CA ALA A 206 30.05 -8.39 9.53
C ALA A 206 31.49 -8.79 9.12
N ALA A 207 31.65 -9.94 8.48
CA ALA A 207 32.95 -10.45 8.03
C ALA A 207 33.26 -10.10 6.56
N LEU A 208 32.33 -9.49 5.82
CA LEU A 208 32.52 -9.16 4.42
C LEU A 208 33.26 -7.85 4.22
N ASP A 209 34.08 -7.80 3.19
CA ASP A 209 34.69 -6.57 2.70
C ASP A 209 33.68 -5.69 1.93
N GLN A 210 34.06 -4.44 1.68
CA GLN A 210 33.19 -3.47 1.00
C GLN A 210 32.77 -3.91 -0.42
N PRO A 211 33.63 -4.47 -1.29
CA PRO A 211 33.21 -4.99 -2.59
C PRO A 211 32.17 -6.10 -2.49
N SER A 212 32.34 -7.04 -1.57
CA SER A 212 31.41 -8.15 -1.33
C SER A 212 30.06 -7.66 -0.80
N LEU A 213 30.03 -6.70 0.11
CA LEU A 213 28.81 -6.06 0.60
C LEU A 213 28.07 -5.33 -0.53
N ARG A 214 28.78 -4.64 -1.41
CA ARG A 214 28.17 -3.98 -2.59
C ARG A 214 27.58 -4.99 -3.57
N ALA A 215 28.26 -6.10 -3.83
CA ALA A 215 27.75 -7.18 -4.68
C ALA A 215 26.48 -7.79 -4.10
N LEU A 216 26.46 -8.06 -2.79
CA LEU A 216 25.30 -8.59 -2.10
C LEU A 216 24.11 -7.60 -2.10
N LEU A 217 24.36 -6.31 -1.91
CA LEU A 217 23.33 -5.27 -2.04
C LEU A 217 22.77 -5.19 -3.47
N ALA A 218 23.61 -5.31 -4.49
CA ALA A 218 23.18 -5.35 -5.87
C ALA A 218 22.29 -6.57 -6.16
N GLU A 219 22.64 -7.74 -5.64
CA GLU A 219 21.82 -8.95 -5.73
C GLU A 219 20.46 -8.76 -5.01
N PHE A 220 20.46 -8.20 -3.81
CA PHE A 220 19.24 -7.86 -3.09
C PHE A 220 18.35 -6.94 -3.92
N MET A 221 18.90 -5.89 -4.51
CA MET A 221 18.16 -4.96 -5.35
C MET A 221 17.62 -5.62 -6.64
N GLU A 222 18.35 -6.58 -7.21
CA GLU A 222 17.85 -7.39 -8.33
C GLU A 222 16.63 -8.21 -7.92
N ILE A 223 16.70 -8.90 -6.78
CA ILE A 223 15.58 -9.67 -6.22
C ILE A 223 14.41 -8.74 -5.95
N ARG A 224 14.62 -7.67 -5.19
CA ARG A 224 13.57 -6.76 -4.73
C ARG A 224 12.90 -5.97 -5.84
N CYS A 225 13.66 -5.56 -6.86
CA CYS A 225 13.16 -4.66 -7.90
C CYS A 225 12.74 -5.38 -9.18
N ARG A 226 13.34 -6.53 -9.52
CA ARG A 226 13.09 -7.20 -10.81
C ARG A 226 12.48 -8.58 -10.68
N ARG A 227 12.75 -9.30 -9.59
CA ARG A 227 12.26 -10.68 -9.38
C ARG A 227 11.02 -10.76 -8.51
N TRP A 228 10.45 -9.64 -8.12
CA TRP A 228 9.31 -9.52 -7.21
C TRP A 228 7.94 -9.55 -7.94
N VAL A 229 7.90 -9.89 -9.23
CA VAL A 229 6.66 -9.82 -10.03
C VAL A 229 5.58 -10.75 -9.49
N ASP A 230 5.93 -12.02 -9.24
CA ASP A 230 4.97 -13.01 -8.77
C ASP A 230 4.52 -12.73 -7.32
N ALA A 231 5.41 -12.25 -6.46
CA ALA A 231 5.07 -11.78 -5.12
C ALA A 231 4.11 -10.57 -5.17
N SER A 232 4.36 -9.59 -6.05
CA SER A 232 3.45 -8.45 -6.23
C SER A 232 2.06 -8.89 -6.73
N LEU A 233 2.02 -9.90 -7.60
CA LEU A 233 0.76 -10.44 -8.10
C LEU A 233 0.02 -11.26 -7.03
N ALA A 234 0.73 -11.98 -6.17
CA ALA A 234 0.14 -12.71 -5.04
C ALA A 234 -0.49 -11.73 -4.04
N ASP A 235 0.19 -10.64 -3.71
CA ASP A 235 -0.34 -9.55 -2.88
C ASP A 235 -1.62 -8.96 -3.47
N ALA A 236 -1.61 -8.62 -4.77
CA ALA A 236 -2.79 -8.10 -5.45
C ALA A 236 -3.94 -9.12 -5.46
N ALA A 237 -3.64 -10.41 -5.60
CA ALA A 237 -4.64 -11.47 -5.49
C ALA A 237 -5.26 -11.52 -4.09
N ALA A 238 -4.45 -11.45 -3.05
CA ALA A 238 -4.93 -11.44 -1.66
C ALA A 238 -5.89 -10.28 -1.42
N MET A 239 -5.56 -9.06 -1.89
CA MET A 239 -6.43 -7.89 -1.81
C MET A 239 -7.77 -8.08 -2.52
N VAL A 240 -7.75 -8.65 -3.73
CA VAL A 240 -8.98 -8.91 -4.51
C VAL A 240 -9.85 -9.95 -3.81
N TRP A 241 -9.27 -11.05 -3.35
CA TRP A 241 -10.00 -12.11 -2.65
C TRP A 241 -10.55 -11.64 -1.30
N TYR A 242 -9.80 -10.81 -0.58
CA TYR A 242 -10.30 -10.16 0.63
C TYR A 242 -11.54 -9.30 0.32
N ALA A 243 -11.51 -8.48 -0.72
CA ALA A 243 -12.65 -7.66 -1.11
C ALA A 243 -13.86 -8.50 -1.56
N VAL A 244 -13.64 -9.63 -2.24
CA VAL A 244 -14.69 -10.59 -2.62
C VAL A 244 -15.29 -11.25 -1.39
N LEU A 245 -14.46 -11.75 -0.49
CA LEU A 245 -14.89 -12.38 0.76
C LEU A 245 -15.71 -11.42 1.61
N HIS A 246 -15.22 -10.21 1.79
CA HIS A 246 -15.93 -9.16 2.55
C HIS A 246 -17.33 -8.89 1.97
N ARG A 247 -17.45 -8.78 0.65
CA ARG A 247 -18.77 -8.61 -0.02
C ARG A 247 -19.69 -9.82 0.17
N LEU A 248 -19.14 -11.03 0.11
CA LEU A 248 -19.92 -12.25 0.33
C LEU A 248 -20.42 -12.32 1.77
N VAL A 249 -19.58 -12.02 2.76
CA VAL A 249 -19.94 -11.99 4.17
C VAL A 249 -21.03 -10.93 4.41
N GLN A 250 -20.87 -9.71 3.90
CA GLN A 250 -21.89 -8.66 4.01
C GLN A 250 -23.23 -9.06 3.39
N ARG A 251 -23.23 -9.74 2.23
CA ARG A 251 -24.47 -10.23 1.59
C ARG A 251 -25.14 -11.36 2.37
N THR A 252 -24.36 -12.19 3.04
CA THR A 252 -24.88 -13.40 3.71
C THR A 252 -25.32 -13.11 5.15
N TYR A 253 -24.60 -12.22 5.84
CA TYR A 253 -24.78 -11.98 7.28
C TYR A 253 -25.19 -10.54 7.63
N GLY A 254 -25.34 -9.63 6.64
CA GLY A 254 -25.66 -8.22 6.84
C GLY A 254 -24.41 -7.32 6.96
N GLU A 255 -24.63 -6.01 6.91
CA GLU A 255 -23.54 -5.01 6.88
C GLU A 255 -22.69 -4.98 8.17
N ASP A 256 -23.23 -5.45 9.31
CA ASP A 256 -22.55 -5.42 10.61
C ASP A 256 -21.57 -6.59 10.84
N ALA A 257 -21.54 -7.59 9.96
CA ALA A 257 -20.72 -8.79 10.14
C ALA A 257 -19.30 -8.68 9.56
N GLY A 258 -18.92 -7.51 9.07
CA GLY A 258 -17.64 -7.28 8.38
C GLY A 258 -16.75 -6.18 9.00
N ALA A 259 -17.04 -5.78 10.24
CA ALA A 259 -16.27 -4.77 10.99
C ALA A 259 -15.26 -5.44 11.92
#